data_c9ade830141f99bf95c431878bf95bc3
#
_entry.id   c9ade830141f99bf95c431878bf95bc3
#
_cell.length_a   1.000
_cell.length_b   1.000
_cell.length_c   1.000
_cell.angle_alpha   90.00
_cell.angle_beta   90.00
_cell.angle_gamma   90.00
#
_symmetry.space_group_name_H-M   'P 1'
#
loop_
_entity.id
_entity.type
_entity.pdbx_description
1 polymer ?
#
loop_
_entity_poly.entity_id
_entity_poly.type
_entity_poly.pdbx_seq_one_letter_code
_entity_poly.pdbx_strand_id
1 'polypeptide(L)'
;MGWNSWDGYGTTINEAEFRANADWFATHLKPYGWEYVVVDAEWYVTNPVAEGNSKTFQYTMDQFGRYMPPTSRFSSAANNDGFKPLADYVHSLGLKFGIHILRGIPKAAVEKNLPIAGSTYYAADAANTSDTCPWNYDNYGVDAGNPGGQAYYDSIAQLYASWGVDFIKVDCISSHPYKGEEIRALSTALSKASHSIVLSLSPGPAPLEKAEELRKYAQMWRISDDIWDLWHSDKNYPQGIGDQFANAAKWAALSEPGHWPDGDMLPIGQLRPAPGWGRPRGTRLTHDEQRTLMTLWSMFRSPLMVGGDLTAGDPWTASLLTNAEVLAVDQHSTGNRQVIVTGNAVVWLAQPASRKGYYLAIFNLGDATETLTFPWRDLGLAGTAYLVRDLWKLKDMGPADSITVTLPSHGSVLYRMLRP
;
A
#
# COMPACT_ATOMS: atom_id res chain seq x y z
N MET A 1 7.50 1.01 -5.26
CA MET A 1 7.05 -0.38 -5.03
C MET A 1 7.71 -0.91 -3.76
N GLY A 2 7.06 -1.80 -3.01
CA GLY A 2 7.59 -2.25 -1.73
C GLY A 2 7.00 -3.56 -1.22
N TRP A 3 7.42 -3.91 -0.03
CA TRP A 3 6.89 -5.00 0.80
C TRP A 3 6.41 -4.42 2.13
N ASN A 4 5.32 -4.96 2.63
CA ASN A 4 4.77 -4.61 3.94
C ASN A 4 4.49 -5.90 4.72
N SER A 5 4.82 -5.93 6.00
CA SER A 5 4.78 -7.15 6.79
C SER A 5 3.39 -7.63 7.20
N TRP A 6 2.32 -6.87 6.91
CA TRP A 6 0.99 -7.14 7.47
C TRP A 6 0.40 -8.49 7.07
N ASP A 7 0.29 -8.76 5.76
CA ASP A 7 -0.38 -9.97 5.28
C ASP A 7 0.38 -11.25 5.63
N GLY A 8 1.71 -11.14 5.78
CA GLY A 8 2.59 -12.24 6.15
C GLY A 8 2.73 -12.46 7.65
N TYR A 9 2.60 -11.42 8.48
CA TYR A 9 2.99 -11.50 9.90
C TYR A 9 2.02 -10.80 10.87
N GLY A 10 1.11 -9.95 10.38
CA GLY A 10 0.23 -9.15 11.22
C GLY A 10 1.01 -8.36 12.26
N THR A 11 0.54 -8.37 13.50
CA THR A 11 1.16 -7.68 14.64
C THR A 11 2.40 -8.39 15.19
N THR A 12 2.72 -9.62 14.73
CA THR A 12 3.73 -10.48 15.37
C THR A 12 5.12 -10.39 14.77
N ILE A 13 5.32 -9.63 13.71
CA ILE A 13 6.63 -9.46 13.05
C ILE A 13 7.72 -9.13 14.08
N ASN A 14 8.89 -9.75 13.92
CA ASN A 14 10.08 -9.47 14.70
C ASN A 14 11.27 -9.13 13.80
N GLU A 15 12.38 -8.69 14.38
CA GLU A 15 13.54 -8.23 13.63
C GLU A 15 14.15 -9.32 12.74
N ALA A 16 14.22 -10.57 13.21
CA ALA A 16 14.81 -11.67 12.43
C ALA A 16 13.98 -11.96 11.18
N GLU A 17 12.66 -12.03 11.30
CA GLU A 17 11.72 -12.21 10.19
C GLU A 17 11.78 -11.02 9.22
N PHE A 18 11.83 -9.80 9.75
CA PHE A 18 11.91 -8.59 8.92
C PHE A 18 13.22 -8.56 8.10
N ARG A 19 14.36 -8.82 8.74
CA ARG A 19 15.69 -8.89 8.06
C ARG A 19 15.71 -9.96 6.97
N ALA A 20 15.18 -11.15 7.26
CA ALA A 20 15.12 -12.23 6.27
C ALA A 20 14.30 -11.83 5.01
N ASN A 21 13.16 -11.15 5.20
CA ASN A 21 12.37 -10.63 4.09
C ASN A 21 13.11 -9.49 3.35
N ALA A 22 13.78 -8.58 4.06
CA ALA A 22 14.55 -7.51 3.46
C ALA A 22 15.74 -8.03 2.62
N ASP A 23 16.43 -9.06 3.09
CA ASP A 23 17.52 -9.73 2.35
C ASP A 23 17.02 -10.40 1.07
N TRP A 24 15.91 -11.13 1.18
CA TRP A 24 15.26 -11.75 0.03
C TRP A 24 14.82 -10.67 -0.99
N PHE A 25 14.19 -9.62 -0.51
CA PHE A 25 13.71 -8.49 -1.32
C PHE A 25 14.87 -7.78 -2.04
N ALA A 26 15.97 -7.50 -1.33
CA ALA A 26 17.14 -6.87 -1.92
C ALA A 26 17.75 -7.70 -3.06
N THR A 27 17.75 -9.03 -2.89
CA THR A 27 18.33 -9.95 -3.87
C THR A 27 17.43 -10.14 -5.09
N HIS A 28 16.10 -10.24 -4.89
CA HIS A 28 15.19 -10.72 -5.93
C HIS A 28 14.32 -9.61 -6.54
N LEU A 29 13.94 -8.59 -5.77
CA LEU A 29 13.00 -7.56 -6.24
C LEU A 29 13.65 -6.20 -6.54
N LYS A 30 14.67 -5.81 -5.79
CA LYS A 30 15.39 -4.55 -6.00
C LYS A 30 15.87 -4.36 -7.46
N PRO A 31 16.40 -5.38 -8.18
CA PRO A 31 16.79 -5.24 -9.58
C PRO A 31 15.66 -4.80 -10.52
N TYR A 32 14.41 -4.94 -10.09
CA TYR A 32 13.19 -4.58 -10.84
C TYR A 32 12.58 -3.25 -10.36
N GLY A 33 13.29 -2.49 -9.52
CA GLY A 33 12.86 -1.17 -9.07
C GLY A 33 11.98 -1.17 -7.81
N TRP A 34 11.92 -2.28 -7.07
CA TRP A 34 11.31 -2.33 -5.76
C TRP A 34 12.28 -1.75 -4.72
N GLU A 35 11.77 -0.89 -3.81
CA GLU A 35 12.64 -0.10 -2.95
C GLU A 35 12.27 -0.11 -1.46
N TYR A 36 10.99 -0.19 -1.11
CA TYR A 36 10.52 0.01 0.26
C TYR A 36 10.27 -1.30 0.99
N VAL A 37 10.71 -1.38 2.26
CA VAL A 37 10.35 -2.46 3.18
C VAL A 37 9.78 -1.86 4.46
N VAL A 38 8.56 -2.30 4.84
CA VAL A 38 7.75 -1.64 5.86
C VAL A 38 7.41 -2.60 7.00
N VAL A 39 7.71 -2.19 8.23
CA VAL A 39 7.18 -2.83 9.45
C VAL A 39 5.77 -2.31 9.69
N ASP A 40 4.76 -3.18 9.64
CA ASP A 40 3.36 -2.79 9.82
C ASP A 40 2.95 -2.73 11.32
N ALA A 41 1.68 -2.72 11.60
CA ALA A 41 1.04 -2.32 12.85
C ALA A 41 1.61 -2.97 14.12
N GLU A 42 1.55 -2.20 15.20
CA GLU A 42 1.80 -2.64 16.59
C GLU A 42 3.21 -3.19 16.84
N TRP A 43 4.17 -2.68 16.10
CA TRP A 43 5.59 -2.98 16.33
C TRP A 43 6.08 -2.56 17.72
N TYR A 44 5.38 -1.66 18.38
CA TYR A 44 5.69 -1.11 19.71
C TYR A 44 5.14 -1.95 20.87
N VAL A 45 4.41 -3.04 20.60
CA VAL A 45 3.80 -3.92 21.60
C VAL A 45 4.77 -5.02 22.01
N THR A 46 4.91 -5.26 23.34
CA THR A 46 5.79 -6.31 23.87
C THR A 46 5.13 -7.69 23.90
N ASN A 47 3.81 -7.75 23.93
CA ASN A 47 2.98 -8.95 24.01
C ASN A 47 1.97 -9.03 22.84
N PRO A 48 2.45 -9.06 21.58
CA PRO A 48 1.55 -9.15 20.45
C PRO A 48 0.76 -10.45 20.53
N VAL A 49 -0.55 -10.35 20.28
CA VAL A 49 -1.43 -11.51 20.28
C VAL A 49 -1.82 -11.85 18.86
N ALA A 50 -1.94 -13.16 18.67
CA ALA A 50 -2.30 -13.69 17.41
C ALA A 50 -3.73 -13.30 16.96
N GLU A 51 -4.61 -12.78 17.74
CA GLU A 51 -5.94 -12.30 17.36
C GLU A 51 -6.01 -10.80 17.01
N GLY A 52 -4.85 -10.16 16.74
CA GLY A 52 -4.81 -8.75 16.39
C GLY A 52 -4.87 -7.82 17.59
N ASN A 53 -5.59 -6.70 17.48
CA ASN A 53 -5.64 -5.67 18.50
C ASN A 53 -6.25 -6.15 19.82
N SER A 54 -5.61 -5.84 20.94
CA SER A 54 -6.03 -6.22 22.29
C SER A 54 -6.00 -5.05 23.27
N LYS A 55 -7.04 -4.96 24.10
CA LYS A 55 -7.07 -4.01 25.24
C LYS A 55 -6.02 -4.29 26.32
N THR A 56 -5.34 -5.43 26.25
CA THR A 56 -4.32 -5.84 27.21
C THR A 56 -2.90 -5.69 26.69
N PHE A 57 -2.71 -5.00 25.60
CA PHE A 57 -1.38 -4.73 25.06
C PHE A 57 -0.50 -3.96 26.05
N GLN A 58 0.78 -4.33 26.04
CA GLN A 58 1.81 -3.65 26.80
C GLN A 58 2.72 -2.90 25.82
N TYR A 59 2.80 -1.59 26.01
CA TYR A 59 3.48 -0.69 25.10
C TYR A 59 4.89 -0.35 25.58
N THR A 60 5.83 -0.28 24.65
CA THR A 60 7.13 0.34 24.88
C THR A 60 7.07 1.81 24.44
N MET A 61 7.44 2.71 25.33
CA MET A 61 7.43 4.16 25.08
C MET A 61 8.67 4.80 25.68
N ASP A 62 9.09 5.94 25.10
CA ASP A 62 10.12 6.80 25.68
C ASP A 62 9.54 7.68 26.82
N GLN A 63 10.39 8.50 27.39
CA GLN A 63 10.02 9.45 28.47
C GLN A 63 9.01 10.53 28.05
N PHE A 64 8.79 10.70 26.75
CA PHE A 64 7.83 11.63 26.16
C PHE A 64 6.54 10.96 25.72
N GLY A 65 6.37 9.66 26.01
CA GLY A 65 5.19 8.90 25.63
C GLY A 65 5.10 8.55 24.15
N ARG A 66 6.19 8.62 23.40
CA ARG A 66 6.24 8.19 22.00
C ARG A 66 6.56 6.70 21.94
N TYR A 67 5.91 5.98 21.04
CA TYR A 67 6.13 4.55 20.89
C TYR A 67 7.57 4.21 20.47
N MET A 68 8.10 3.13 21.07
CA MET A 68 9.44 2.60 20.83
C MET A 68 9.38 1.11 20.53
N PRO A 69 10.22 0.58 19.62
CA PRO A 69 10.29 -0.86 19.38
C PRO A 69 10.84 -1.59 20.62
N PRO A 70 10.17 -2.64 21.13
CA PRO A 70 10.65 -3.40 22.26
C PRO A 70 11.84 -4.29 21.86
N THR A 71 12.86 -4.33 22.70
CA THR A 71 14.08 -5.14 22.46
C THR A 71 13.81 -6.65 22.45
N SER A 72 12.70 -7.09 23.02
CA SER A 72 12.23 -8.48 22.94
C SER A 72 11.82 -8.91 21.53
N ARG A 73 11.45 -7.96 20.67
CA ARG A 73 11.07 -8.21 19.27
C ARG A 73 12.09 -7.65 18.27
N PHE A 74 12.67 -6.50 18.60
CA PHE A 74 13.65 -5.78 17.79
C PHE A 74 14.92 -5.56 18.63
N SER A 75 15.78 -6.57 18.63
CA SER A 75 16.96 -6.61 19.53
C SER A 75 17.94 -5.49 19.25
N SER A 76 18.00 -4.99 18.04
CA SER A 76 18.87 -3.86 17.67
C SER A 76 18.38 -2.51 18.19
N ALA A 77 17.15 -2.42 18.71
CA ALA A 77 16.59 -1.19 19.32
C ALA A 77 17.10 -0.93 20.75
N ALA A 78 18.14 -1.63 21.19
CA ALA A 78 18.80 -1.41 22.48
C ALA A 78 19.27 0.05 22.62
N ASN A 79 19.50 0.49 23.88
CA ASN A 79 20.02 1.83 24.20
C ASN A 79 19.14 3.01 23.78
N ASN A 80 17.84 2.79 23.56
CA ASN A 80 16.87 3.78 23.05
C ASN A 80 17.16 4.24 21.61
N ASP A 81 17.90 3.49 20.81
CA ASP A 81 18.22 3.80 19.42
C ASP A 81 16.99 3.69 18.49
N GLY A 82 15.87 3.15 19.00
CA GLY A 82 14.66 2.94 18.23
C GLY A 82 14.90 2.04 17.00
N PHE A 83 14.35 2.40 15.87
CA PHE A 83 14.59 1.66 14.63
C PHE A 83 15.86 2.08 13.86
N LYS A 84 16.64 3.01 14.38
CA LYS A 84 17.83 3.48 13.64
C LYS A 84 18.76 2.33 13.19
N PRO A 85 19.15 1.36 14.04
CA PRO A 85 20.02 0.28 13.58
C PRO A 85 19.37 -0.63 12.51
N LEU A 86 18.06 -0.82 12.57
CA LEU A 86 17.33 -1.59 11.56
C LEU A 86 17.19 -0.80 10.24
N ALA A 87 16.92 0.50 10.31
CA ALA A 87 16.91 1.38 9.14
C ALA A 87 18.29 1.46 8.48
N ASP A 88 19.37 1.63 9.25
CA ASP A 88 20.74 1.62 8.74
C ASP A 88 21.07 0.30 8.02
N TYR A 89 20.58 -0.84 8.56
CA TYR A 89 20.72 -2.12 7.91
C TYR A 89 19.98 -2.17 6.55
N VAL A 90 18.73 -1.74 6.51
CA VAL A 90 17.92 -1.66 5.28
C VAL A 90 18.59 -0.75 4.24
N HIS A 91 19.09 0.40 4.67
CA HIS A 91 19.83 1.32 3.82
C HIS A 91 21.14 0.71 3.28
N SER A 92 21.83 -0.12 4.07
CA SER A 92 23.02 -0.85 3.61
C SER A 92 22.74 -1.83 2.48
N LEU A 93 21.49 -2.34 2.37
CA LEU A 93 21.01 -3.13 1.25
C LEU A 93 20.61 -2.26 0.02
N GLY A 94 20.67 -0.93 0.19
CA GLY A 94 20.21 0.06 -0.80
C GLY A 94 18.69 0.07 -0.96
N LEU A 95 17.97 -0.20 0.12
CA LEU A 95 16.51 -0.16 0.24
C LEU A 95 16.09 1.02 1.11
N LYS A 96 14.80 1.28 1.20
CA LYS A 96 14.16 2.31 2.01
C LYS A 96 13.35 1.68 3.12
N PHE A 97 13.46 2.22 4.34
CA PHE A 97 12.81 1.69 5.53
C PHE A 97 11.50 2.43 5.82
N GLY A 98 10.43 1.69 6.11
CA GLY A 98 9.13 2.24 6.47
C GLY A 98 8.55 1.63 7.73
N ILE A 99 7.62 2.37 8.34
CA ILE A 99 6.83 1.92 9.48
C ILE A 99 5.34 2.26 9.31
N HIS A 100 4.50 1.48 9.98
CA HIS A 100 3.11 1.83 10.20
C HIS A 100 2.97 2.60 11.51
N ILE A 101 2.05 3.56 11.56
CA ILE A 101 1.61 4.20 12.80
C ILE A 101 0.10 4.30 12.83
N LEU A 102 -0.48 4.23 14.03
CA LEU A 102 -1.84 4.66 14.25
C LEU A 102 -1.86 6.18 14.42
N ARG A 103 -2.84 6.89 13.80
CA ARG A 103 -3.03 8.31 14.08
C ARG A 103 -3.26 8.57 15.57
N GLY A 104 -3.04 9.81 15.98
CA GLY A 104 -3.35 10.22 17.35
C GLY A 104 -2.17 10.12 18.31
N ILE A 105 -2.46 10.26 19.59
CA ILE A 105 -1.50 10.28 20.70
C ILE A 105 -1.77 9.11 21.64
N PRO A 106 -0.75 8.36 22.12
CA PRO A 106 -0.94 7.22 23.02
C PRO A 106 -1.74 7.59 24.26
N LYS A 107 -2.79 6.82 24.55
CA LYS A 107 -3.64 7.02 25.76
C LYS A 107 -2.80 7.04 27.02
N ALA A 108 -1.83 6.13 27.13
CA ALA A 108 -0.94 6.05 28.29
C ALA A 108 -0.07 7.31 28.47
N ALA A 109 0.28 8.01 27.38
CA ALA A 109 0.99 9.29 27.48
C ALA A 109 0.08 10.40 28.03
N VAL A 110 -1.17 10.42 27.57
CA VAL A 110 -2.20 11.40 28.03
C VAL A 110 -2.57 11.16 29.50
N GLU A 111 -2.81 9.93 29.89
CA GLU A 111 -3.16 9.55 31.27
C GLU A 111 -2.07 9.94 32.29
N LYS A 112 -0.81 9.85 31.87
CA LYS A 112 0.35 10.27 32.68
C LYS A 112 0.72 11.74 32.47
N ASN A 113 0.03 12.43 31.57
CA ASN A 113 0.32 13.79 31.12
C ASN A 113 1.81 14.05 30.87
N LEU A 114 2.42 13.20 30.04
CA LEU A 114 3.85 13.27 29.74
C LEU A 114 4.19 14.52 28.92
N PRO A 115 5.40 15.09 29.05
CA PRO A 115 5.82 16.26 28.28
C PRO A 115 5.96 15.89 26.79
N ILE A 116 5.69 16.85 25.90
CA ILE A 116 5.95 16.72 24.46
C ILE A 116 7.38 17.17 24.17
N ALA A 117 8.17 16.27 23.57
CA ALA A 117 9.58 16.54 23.29
C ALA A 117 9.77 17.80 22.41
N GLY A 118 10.70 18.66 22.80
CA GLY A 118 11.02 19.88 22.06
C GLY A 118 10.00 21.01 22.21
N SER A 119 9.07 20.92 23.17
CA SER A 119 8.06 21.92 23.39
C SER A 119 7.83 22.20 24.90
N THR A 120 6.95 23.16 25.18
CA THR A 120 6.46 23.45 26.54
C THR A 120 5.12 22.81 26.84
N TYR A 121 4.55 22.08 25.89
CA TYR A 121 3.24 21.42 26.00
C TYR A 121 3.36 20.02 26.62
N TYR A 122 2.22 19.52 27.09
CA TYR A 122 2.07 18.18 27.63
C TYR A 122 1.06 17.37 26.78
N ALA A 123 1.05 16.07 26.96
CA ALA A 123 0.20 15.17 26.17
C ALA A 123 -1.31 15.51 26.27
N ALA A 124 -1.77 16.01 27.43
CA ALA A 124 -3.16 16.46 27.60
C ALA A 124 -3.49 17.71 26.76
N ASP A 125 -2.52 18.57 26.46
CA ASP A 125 -2.71 19.75 25.61
C ASP A 125 -2.88 19.38 24.12
N ALA A 126 -2.38 18.20 23.74
CA ALA A 126 -2.42 17.70 22.36
C ALA A 126 -3.60 16.76 22.10
N ALA A 127 -4.20 16.18 23.14
CA ALA A 127 -5.16 15.11 23.00
C ALA A 127 -6.59 15.59 22.79
N ASN A 128 -7.30 14.97 21.84
CA ASN A 128 -8.75 14.96 21.79
C ASN A 128 -9.26 13.63 22.36
N THR A 129 -9.55 13.60 23.67
CA THR A 129 -9.96 12.38 24.39
C THR A 129 -11.36 11.88 24.02
N SER A 130 -12.16 12.67 23.30
CA SER A 130 -13.46 12.26 22.77
C SER A 130 -13.36 11.54 21.44
N ASP A 131 -12.18 11.56 20.79
CA ASP A 131 -11.91 10.96 19.49
C ASP A 131 -10.98 9.75 19.65
N THR A 132 -11.40 8.61 19.10
CA THR A 132 -10.64 7.35 19.15
C THR A 132 -10.77 6.63 17.81
N CYS A 133 -9.86 5.71 17.55
CA CYS A 133 -10.01 4.80 16.42
C CYS A 133 -11.02 3.68 16.75
N PRO A 134 -12.02 3.39 15.88
CA PRO A 134 -13.03 2.39 16.17
C PRO A 134 -12.50 0.95 16.30
N TRP A 135 -11.39 0.63 15.63
CA TRP A 135 -10.81 -0.72 15.62
C TRP A 135 -9.49 -0.85 16.36
N ASN A 136 -8.94 0.26 16.89
CA ASN A 136 -7.70 0.24 17.66
C ASN A 136 -7.83 1.06 18.94
N TYR A 137 -7.39 0.49 20.07
CA TYR A 137 -7.60 1.08 21.40
C TYR A 137 -6.42 1.91 21.91
N ASP A 138 -5.33 2.03 21.15
CA ASP A 138 -4.06 2.53 21.66
C ASP A 138 -4.04 4.03 21.87
N ASN A 139 -4.68 4.79 20.97
CA ASN A 139 -4.56 6.24 20.90
C ASN A 139 -5.89 6.97 21.12
N TYR A 140 -5.77 8.20 21.63
CA TYR A 140 -6.76 9.26 21.42
C TYR A 140 -6.43 10.04 20.14
N GLY A 141 -7.41 10.73 19.56
CA GLY A 141 -7.16 11.69 18.48
C GLY A 141 -6.26 12.85 18.94
N VAL A 142 -5.66 13.54 17.98
CA VAL A 142 -4.92 14.78 18.25
C VAL A 142 -5.82 15.97 17.97
N ASP A 143 -5.86 16.93 18.89
CA ASP A 143 -6.44 18.27 18.64
C ASP A 143 -5.47 19.08 17.78
N ALA A 144 -5.59 18.94 16.47
CA ALA A 144 -4.74 19.65 15.51
C ALA A 144 -5.02 21.17 15.46
N GLY A 145 -6.10 21.64 16.05
CA GLY A 145 -6.40 23.07 16.26
C GLY A 145 -5.61 23.68 17.41
N ASN A 146 -5.07 22.87 18.30
CA ASN A 146 -4.26 23.31 19.43
C ASN A 146 -2.76 23.29 19.05
N PRO A 147 -1.96 24.30 19.42
CA PRO A 147 -0.51 24.26 19.21
C PRO A 147 0.19 23.04 19.82
N GLY A 148 -0.34 22.49 20.92
CA GLY A 148 0.13 21.23 21.51
C GLY A 148 0.00 20.04 20.56
N GLY A 149 -1.09 19.98 19.78
CA GLY A 149 -1.29 18.93 18.76
C GLY A 149 -0.25 19.00 17.64
N GLN A 150 0.06 20.18 17.13
CA GLN A 150 1.14 20.36 16.16
C GLN A 150 2.50 20.01 16.76
N ALA A 151 2.77 20.43 18.00
CA ALA A 151 4.01 20.10 18.70
C ALA A 151 4.19 18.58 18.88
N TYR A 152 3.12 17.87 19.15
CA TYR A 152 3.16 16.39 19.21
C TYR A 152 3.55 15.78 17.86
N TYR A 153 2.89 16.16 16.76
CA TYR A 153 3.24 15.65 15.44
C TYR A 153 4.67 16.07 15.02
N ASP A 154 5.10 17.29 15.31
CA ASP A 154 6.49 17.72 15.09
C ASP A 154 7.48 16.82 15.85
N SER A 155 7.15 16.44 17.09
CA SER A 155 7.98 15.58 17.95
C SER A 155 8.15 14.16 17.41
N ILE A 156 7.05 13.52 16.92
CA ILE A 156 7.15 12.17 16.34
C ILE A 156 7.80 12.18 14.96
N ALA A 157 7.57 13.21 14.15
CA ALA A 157 8.22 13.35 12.86
C ALA A 157 9.75 13.48 13.00
N GLN A 158 10.23 14.25 13.98
CA GLN A 158 11.66 14.36 14.30
C GLN A 158 12.22 13.02 14.80
N LEU A 159 11.48 12.28 15.64
CA LEU A 159 11.89 10.97 16.11
C LEU A 159 12.09 9.99 14.94
N TYR A 160 11.10 9.88 14.06
CA TYR A 160 11.16 8.95 12.92
C TYR A 160 12.21 9.36 11.90
N ALA A 161 12.40 10.66 11.68
CA ALA A 161 13.49 11.18 10.86
C ALA A 161 14.87 10.82 11.47
N SER A 162 15.01 10.88 12.81
CA SER A 162 16.25 10.50 13.50
C SER A 162 16.56 9.01 13.38
N TRP A 163 15.54 8.17 13.18
CA TRP A 163 15.70 6.74 12.91
C TRP A 163 16.03 6.43 11.45
N GLY A 164 15.91 7.42 10.55
CA GLY A 164 16.10 7.20 9.12
C GLY A 164 14.88 6.53 8.45
N VAL A 165 13.67 6.79 8.96
CA VAL A 165 12.44 6.30 8.34
C VAL A 165 12.17 7.06 7.03
N ASP A 166 11.95 6.33 5.93
CA ASP A 166 11.68 6.88 4.60
C ASP A 166 10.18 6.88 4.23
N PHE A 167 9.38 6.11 4.95
CA PHE A 167 7.96 5.90 4.63
C PHE A 167 7.14 5.66 5.90
N ILE A 168 6.01 6.33 6.01
CA ILE A 168 5.04 6.13 7.10
C ILE A 168 3.67 5.80 6.51
N LYS A 169 3.12 4.63 6.86
CA LYS A 169 1.71 4.29 6.68
C LYS A 169 0.96 4.72 7.94
N VAL A 170 0.01 5.64 7.79
CA VAL A 170 -0.80 6.14 8.91
C VAL A 170 -2.19 5.56 8.83
N ASP A 171 -2.56 4.78 9.82
CA ASP A 171 -3.88 4.15 9.89
C ASP A 171 -4.90 5.01 10.65
N CYS A 172 -6.19 4.74 10.40
CA CYS A 172 -7.34 5.39 11.03
C CYS A 172 -7.45 6.90 10.74
N ILE A 173 -6.95 7.38 9.58
CA ILE A 173 -6.84 8.82 9.29
C ILE A 173 -7.56 9.26 8.01
N SER A 174 -7.61 8.42 6.97
CA SER A 174 -8.17 8.82 5.66
C SER A 174 -9.62 8.42 5.43
N SER A 175 -10.19 7.60 6.35
CA SER A 175 -11.58 7.16 6.31
C SER A 175 -12.07 6.78 7.71
N HIS A 176 -13.39 6.68 7.90
CA HIS A 176 -14.07 6.17 9.08
C HIS A 176 -13.86 6.91 10.43
N PRO A 177 -13.85 8.24 10.50
CA PRO A 177 -14.02 9.27 9.49
C PRO A 177 -12.69 9.84 8.97
N TYR A 178 -12.77 10.62 7.90
CA TYR A 178 -11.65 11.39 7.36
C TYR A 178 -11.18 12.48 8.34
N LYS A 179 -9.88 12.54 8.62
CA LYS A 179 -9.24 13.42 9.62
C LYS A 179 -8.33 14.47 8.97
N GLY A 180 -8.90 15.35 8.14
CA GLY A 180 -8.16 16.32 7.35
C GLY A 180 -7.24 17.25 8.14
N GLU A 181 -7.62 17.65 9.35
CA GLU A 181 -6.78 18.51 10.20
C GLU A 181 -5.54 17.76 10.72
N GLU A 182 -5.71 16.50 11.13
CA GLU A 182 -4.58 15.65 11.56
C GLU A 182 -3.66 15.32 10.37
N ILE A 183 -4.22 15.03 9.18
CA ILE A 183 -3.44 14.83 7.94
C ILE A 183 -2.56 16.06 7.66
N ARG A 184 -3.15 17.26 7.74
CA ARG A 184 -2.44 18.52 7.51
C ARG A 184 -1.34 18.76 8.54
N ALA A 185 -1.64 18.54 9.83
CA ALA A 185 -0.70 18.74 10.92
C ALA A 185 0.50 17.76 10.79
N LEU A 186 0.24 16.50 10.49
CA LEU A 186 1.28 15.49 10.27
C LEU A 186 2.12 15.81 9.02
N SER A 187 1.49 16.13 7.89
CA SER A 187 2.20 16.55 6.66
C SER A 187 3.10 17.76 6.91
N THR A 188 2.59 18.74 7.68
CA THR A 188 3.37 19.92 8.10
C THR A 188 4.57 19.52 8.95
N ALA A 189 4.42 18.59 9.88
CA ALA A 189 5.50 18.09 10.72
C ALA A 189 6.58 17.37 9.88
N LEU A 190 6.15 16.48 8.97
CA LEU A 190 7.06 15.75 8.09
C LEU A 190 7.84 16.68 7.15
N SER A 191 7.23 17.78 6.68
CA SER A 191 7.91 18.77 5.83
C SER A 191 9.05 19.53 6.54
N LYS A 192 9.03 19.59 7.88
CA LYS A 192 10.05 20.22 8.72
C LYS A 192 11.12 19.22 9.20
N ALA A 193 10.88 17.92 9.02
CA ALA A 193 11.78 16.89 9.48
C ALA A 193 13.12 16.93 8.72
N SER A 194 14.20 16.51 9.37
CA SER A 194 15.55 16.51 8.82
C SER A 194 15.77 15.45 7.74
N HIS A 195 14.84 14.52 7.59
CA HIS A 195 14.84 13.43 6.62
C HIS A 195 13.51 13.42 5.86
N SER A 196 13.56 13.17 4.56
CA SER A 196 12.34 13.12 3.73
C SER A 196 11.57 11.82 3.95
N ILE A 197 10.30 11.92 4.33
CA ILE A 197 9.45 10.79 4.66
C ILE A 197 8.20 10.82 3.78
N VAL A 198 7.94 9.74 3.07
CA VAL A 198 6.70 9.54 2.29
C VAL A 198 5.54 9.30 3.24
N LEU A 199 4.43 10.03 3.05
CA LEU A 199 3.20 9.88 3.81
C LEU A 199 2.17 9.07 3.02
N SER A 200 1.80 7.91 3.55
CA SER A 200 0.73 7.05 3.07
C SER A 200 -0.43 7.01 4.07
N LEU A 201 -1.65 7.18 3.58
CA LEU A 201 -2.86 7.29 4.40
C LEU A 201 -3.74 6.04 4.27
N SER A 202 -4.19 5.49 5.39
CA SER A 202 -4.96 4.26 5.52
C SER A 202 -6.05 4.41 6.59
N PRO A 203 -7.12 3.57 6.61
CA PRO A 203 -7.63 2.81 5.48
C PRO A 203 -8.42 3.69 4.51
N GLY A 204 -8.96 3.07 3.44
CA GLY A 204 -9.91 3.72 2.55
C GLY A 204 -11.37 3.35 2.84
N PRO A 205 -12.28 3.71 1.92
CA PRO A 205 -12.00 4.61 0.80
C PRO A 205 -11.85 6.06 1.27
N ALA A 206 -10.76 6.71 0.89
CA ALA A 206 -10.66 8.14 1.08
C ALA A 206 -11.79 8.86 0.30
N PRO A 207 -12.39 9.94 0.83
CA PRO A 207 -13.45 10.65 0.13
C PRO A 207 -12.95 11.29 -1.17
N LEU A 208 -13.59 11.01 -2.30
CA LEU A 208 -13.17 11.51 -3.62
C LEU A 208 -13.21 13.05 -3.68
N GLU A 209 -14.16 13.68 -3.00
CA GLU A 209 -14.26 15.14 -2.88
C GLU A 209 -13.08 15.77 -2.11
N LYS A 210 -12.26 14.95 -1.44
CA LYS A 210 -11.04 15.38 -0.75
C LYS A 210 -9.77 15.17 -1.59
N ALA A 211 -9.88 14.75 -2.84
CA ALA A 211 -8.75 14.42 -3.70
C ALA A 211 -7.70 15.53 -3.78
N GLU A 212 -8.13 16.81 -3.91
CA GLU A 212 -7.20 17.94 -3.96
C GLU A 212 -6.46 18.15 -2.62
N GLU A 213 -7.15 17.92 -1.49
CA GLU A 213 -6.54 18.01 -0.17
C GLU A 213 -5.54 16.86 0.04
N LEU A 214 -5.90 15.63 -0.38
CA LEU A 214 -5.03 14.46 -0.34
C LEU A 214 -3.76 14.68 -1.17
N ARG A 215 -3.89 15.14 -2.42
CA ARG A 215 -2.75 15.46 -3.29
C ARG A 215 -1.83 16.52 -2.72
N LYS A 216 -2.37 17.46 -1.94
CA LYS A 216 -1.58 18.53 -1.30
C LYS A 216 -0.75 18.04 -0.12
N TYR A 217 -1.27 17.06 0.64
CA TYR A 217 -0.71 16.72 1.94
C TYR A 217 -0.14 15.30 2.04
N ALA A 218 -0.44 14.41 1.08
CA ALA A 218 0.04 13.04 1.10
C ALA A 218 0.60 12.60 -0.26
N GLN A 219 1.45 11.61 -0.26
CA GLN A 219 2.00 10.99 -1.48
C GLN A 219 1.23 9.74 -1.88
N MET A 220 0.48 9.13 -0.95
CA MET A 220 -0.27 7.91 -1.16
C MET A 220 -1.51 7.88 -0.27
N TRP A 221 -2.63 7.37 -0.76
CA TRP A 221 -3.88 7.24 0.02
C TRP A 221 -4.73 6.08 -0.49
N ARG A 222 -5.33 5.36 0.44
CA ARG A 222 -6.17 4.19 0.16
C ARG A 222 -7.48 4.59 -0.52
N ILE A 223 -7.86 3.84 -1.56
CA ILE A 223 -9.12 4.04 -2.30
C ILE A 223 -10.19 3.00 -1.94
N SER A 224 -9.86 2.08 -1.06
CA SER A 224 -10.74 1.02 -0.55
C SER A 224 -10.43 0.71 0.91
N ASP A 225 -11.34 0.04 1.60
CA ASP A 225 -11.00 -0.71 2.81
C ASP A 225 -10.00 -1.83 2.48
N ASP A 226 -9.51 -2.55 3.50
CA ASP A 226 -8.51 -3.58 3.29
C ASP A 226 -9.04 -4.68 2.38
N ILE A 227 -8.26 -5.00 1.34
CA ILE A 227 -8.50 -6.13 0.48
C ILE A 227 -7.78 -7.37 1.01
N TRP A 228 -8.36 -8.54 0.74
CA TRP A 228 -7.76 -9.82 1.04
C TRP A 228 -7.84 -10.76 -0.17
N ASP A 229 -7.34 -11.97 0.01
CA ASP A 229 -7.24 -13.01 -1.00
C ASP A 229 -8.59 -13.65 -1.38
N LEU A 230 -9.53 -12.82 -1.83
CA LEU A 230 -10.84 -13.22 -2.34
C LEU A 230 -11.22 -12.36 -3.55
N TRP A 231 -12.06 -12.92 -4.42
CA TRP A 231 -12.50 -12.21 -5.62
C TRP A 231 -13.59 -11.18 -5.32
N HIS A 232 -14.60 -11.58 -4.55
CA HIS A 232 -15.73 -10.73 -4.19
C HIS A 232 -16.09 -10.88 -2.72
N SER A 233 -16.62 -9.82 -2.13
CA SER A 233 -17.11 -9.80 -0.75
C SER A 233 -18.45 -9.11 -0.65
N ASP A 234 -19.41 -9.76 0.04
CA ASP A 234 -20.69 -9.15 0.42
C ASP A 234 -20.56 -8.20 1.62
N LYS A 235 -19.35 -8.03 2.15
CA LYS A 235 -19.08 -7.22 3.32
C LYS A 235 -18.27 -5.98 2.93
N ASN A 236 -18.38 -4.92 3.72
CA ASN A 236 -17.50 -3.76 3.56
C ASN A 236 -16.05 -4.10 3.91
N TYR A 237 -15.83 -5.09 4.76
CA TYR A 237 -14.51 -5.55 5.21
C TYR A 237 -14.53 -7.06 5.49
N PRO A 238 -13.54 -7.84 5.00
CA PRO A 238 -12.57 -7.46 3.97
C PRO A 238 -13.23 -7.31 2.60
N GLN A 239 -12.59 -6.58 1.68
CA GLN A 239 -13.02 -6.43 0.30
C GLN A 239 -12.28 -7.38 -0.64
N GLY A 240 -12.90 -7.71 -1.78
CA GLY A 240 -12.32 -8.55 -2.81
C GLY A 240 -11.64 -7.77 -3.94
N ILE A 241 -10.89 -8.49 -4.76
CA ILE A 241 -10.16 -7.91 -5.92
C ILE A 241 -11.15 -7.41 -6.98
N GLY A 242 -12.19 -8.19 -7.28
CA GLY A 242 -13.23 -7.83 -8.26
C GLY A 242 -14.01 -6.56 -7.86
N ASP A 243 -14.11 -6.30 -6.56
CA ASP A 243 -14.80 -5.12 -6.02
C ASP A 243 -14.04 -3.81 -6.32
N GLN A 244 -12.74 -3.87 -6.69
CA GLN A 244 -11.89 -2.70 -6.85
C GLN A 244 -11.95 -2.06 -8.24
N PHE A 245 -12.52 -2.71 -9.25
CA PHE A 245 -12.55 -2.16 -10.60
C PHE A 245 -13.25 -0.80 -10.69
N ALA A 246 -14.38 -0.64 -9.99
CA ALA A 246 -15.10 0.62 -9.94
C ALA A 246 -14.33 1.72 -9.17
N ASN A 247 -13.65 1.36 -8.10
CA ASN A 247 -12.82 2.29 -7.32
C ASN A 247 -11.61 2.73 -8.14
N ALA A 248 -10.87 1.79 -8.74
CA ALA A 248 -9.74 2.09 -9.61
C ALA A 248 -10.13 3.04 -10.75
N ALA A 249 -11.29 2.82 -11.41
CA ALA A 249 -11.77 3.68 -12.49
C ALA A 249 -12.04 5.13 -12.03
N LYS A 250 -12.57 5.33 -10.81
CA LYS A 250 -12.82 6.66 -10.25
C LYS A 250 -11.54 7.44 -9.96
N TRP A 251 -10.50 6.73 -9.52
CA TRP A 251 -9.27 7.36 -9.03
C TRP A 251 -8.13 7.42 -10.05
N ALA A 252 -8.17 6.62 -11.12
CA ALA A 252 -7.08 6.51 -12.08
C ALA A 252 -6.62 7.85 -12.68
N ALA A 253 -7.56 8.76 -12.97
CA ALA A 253 -7.25 10.07 -13.52
C ALA A 253 -6.51 11.01 -12.54
N LEU A 254 -6.47 10.66 -11.25
CA LEU A 254 -5.83 11.43 -10.19
C LEU A 254 -4.42 10.89 -9.85
N SER A 255 -4.01 9.80 -10.50
CA SER A 255 -2.69 9.20 -10.33
C SER A 255 -1.66 10.04 -11.11
N GLU A 256 -0.68 10.60 -10.40
CA GLU A 256 0.42 11.37 -10.99
C GLU A 256 1.71 11.18 -10.19
N PRO A 257 2.88 11.49 -10.78
CA PRO A 257 4.15 11.36 -10.09
C PRO A 257 4.17 12.08 -8.73
N GLY A 258 4.43 11.32 -7.66
CA GLY A 258 4.45 11.81 -6.29
C GLY A 258 3.10 11.74 -5.56
N HIS A 259 1.99 11.40 -6.25
CA HIS A 259 0.65 11.36 -5.69
C HIS A 259 -0.14 10.16 -6.23
N TRP A 260 -0.36 9.16 -5.38
CA TRP A 260 -0.79 7.84 -5.80
C TRP A 260 -2.05 7.36 -5.06
N PRO A 261 -3.18 7.21 -5.78
CA PRO A 261 -4.30 6.41 -5.27
C PRO A 261 -3.84 4.96 -5.07
N ASP A 262 -4.05 4.42 -3.88
CA ASP A 262 -3.56 3.12 -3.44
C ASP A 262 -4.70 2.11 -3.37
N GLY A 263 -4.61 1.05 -4.17
CA GLY A 263 -5.56 -0.05 -4.18
C GLY A 263 -5.39 -1.05 -3.03
N ASP A 264 -4.41 -0.87 -2.19
CA ASP A 264 -3.96 -1.74 -1.11
C ASP A 264 -2.85 -2.71 -1.51
N MET A 265 -2.34 -3.41 -0.50
CA MET A 265 -1.31 -4.42 -0.65
C MET A 265 -1.78 -5.58 -1.54
N LEU A 266 -0.82 -6.29 -2.09
CA LEU A 266 -1.04 -7.48 -2.91
C LEU A 266 -1.05 -8.71 -2.01
N PRO A 267 -2.21 -9.34 -1.74
CA PRO A 267 -2.33 -10.52 -0.87
C PRO A 267 -1.97 -11.79 -1.65
N ILE A 268 -0.73 -11.87 -2.12
CA ILE A 268 -0.19 -12.98 -2.93
C ILE A 268 0.97 -13.67 -2.22
N GLY A 269 1.30 -14.88 -2.65
CA GLY A 269 2.32 -15.71 -2.02
C GLY A 269 1.83 -16.35 -0.72
N GLN A 270 2.72 -16.48 0.25
CA GLN A 270 2.43 -17.07 1.55
C GLN A 270 1.90 -16.02 2.51
N LEU A 271 0.67 -16.19 2.94
CA LEU A 271 -0.02 -15.33 3.88
C LEU A 271 -0.08 -15.97 5.26
N ARG A 272 0.07 -15.16 6.28
CA ARG A 272 -0.29 -15.50 7.66
C ARG A 272 -1.30 -14.45 8.09
N PRO A 273 -2.57 -14.60 7.68
CA PRO A 273 -3.57 -13.60 8.05
C PRO A 273 -3.41 -13.35 9.53
N ALA A 274 -3.38 -12.09 9.88
CA ALA A 274 -3.25 -11.69 11.25
C ALA A 274 -4.19 -12.52 12.08
N PRO A 275 -3.77 -12.83 13.26
CA PRO A 275 -4.46 -13.68 14.16
C PRO A 275 -5.94 -13.35 14.21
N GLY A 276 -6.77 -14.37 14.13
CA GLY A 276 -8.20 -14.23 13.99
C GLY A 276 -8.75 -14.22 12.56
N TRP A 277 -7.91 -14.06 11.52
CA TRP A 277 -8.36 -13.99 10.11
C TRP A 277 -8.04 -15.24 9.29
N GLY A 278 -7.57 -16.28 9.93
CA GLY A 278 -7.34 -17.58 9.35
C GLY A 278 -5.98 -18.17 9.71
N ARG A 279 -5.72 -19.36 9.18
CA ARG A 279 -4.45 -20.06 9.36
C ARG A 279 -3.42 -19.60 8.34
N PRO A 280 -2.11 -19.73 8.63
CA PRO A 280 -1.07 -19.55 7.63
C PRO A 280 -1.35 -20.40 6.40
N ARG A 281 -1.29 -19.79 5.20
CA ARG A 281 -1.63 -20.45 3.93
C ARG A 281 -1.03 -19.72 2.73
N GLY A 282 -0.94 -20.38 1.61
CA GLY A 282 -0.83 -19.72 0.32
C GLY A 282 -2.08 -18.88 0.03
N THR A 283 -1.95 -17.85 -0.80
CA THR A 283 -3.09 -17.05 -1.26
C THR A 283 -4.20 -17.95 -1.85
N ARG A 284 -5.45 -17.60 -1.61
CA ARG A 284 -6.62 -18.30 -2.19
C ARG A 284 -6.95 -17.85 -3.61
N LEU A 285 -6.37 -16.74 -4.04
CA LEU A 285 -6.53 -16.27 -5.41
C LEU A 285 -5.96 -17.29 -6.38
N THR A 286 -6.73 -17.63 -7.41
CA THR A 286 -6.24 -18.42 -8.53
C THR A 286 -5.10 -17.69 -9.26
N HIS A 287 -4.33 -18.38 -10.08
CA HIS A 287 -3.28 -17.75 -10.88
C HIS A 287 -3.83 -16.67 -11.83
N ASP A 288 -5.05 -16.85 -12.35
CA ASP A 288 -5.69 -15.86 -13.21
C ASP A 288 -6.13 -14.63 -12.42
N GLU A 289 -6.68 -14.79 -11.22
CA GLU A 289 -7.03 -13.69 -10.32
C GLU A 289 -5.80 -12.90 -9.85
N GLN A 290 -4.69 -13.59 -9.51
CA GLN A 290 -3.44 -12.93 -9.17
C GLN A 290 -2.87 -12.13 -10.35
N ARG A 291 -2.96 -12.66 -11.57
CA ARG A 291 -2.57 -11.93 -12.79
C ARG A 291 -3.49 -10.73 -13.03
N THR A 292 -4.80 -10.90 -12.79
CA THR A 292 -5.79 -9.84 -12.90
C THR A 292 -5.55 -8.72 -11.89
N LEU A 293 -5.25 -9.06 -10.64
CA LEU A 293 -4.84 -8.12 -9.61
C LEU A 293 -3.64 -7.29 -10.07
N MET A 294 -2.54 -7.94 -10.46
CA MET A 294 -1.33 -7.25 -10.95
C MET A 294 -1.61 -6.39 -12.18
N THR A 295 -2.46 -6.87 -13.10
CA THR A 295 -2.83 -6.14 -14.31
C THR A 295 -3.63 -4.87 -13.97
N LEU A 296 -4.62 -4.98 -13.10
CA LEU A 296 -5.44 -3.83 -12.69
C LEU A 296 -4.60 -2.79 -11.95
N TRP A 297 -3.83 -3.21 -10.92
CA TRP A 297 -2.96 -2.31 -10.15
C TRP A 297 -1.97 -1.57 -11.06
N SER A 298 -1.35 -2.28 -12.01
CA SER A 298 -0.46 -1.66 -12.99
C SER A 298 -1.20 -0.68 -13.92
N MET A 299 -2.43 -1.00 -14.31
CA MET A 299 -3.20 -0.15 -15.22
C MET A 299 -3.79 1.10 -14.59
N PHE A 300 -4.09 1.13 -13.32
CA PHE A 300 -4.47 2.38 -12.66
C PHE A 300 -3.32 3.03 -11.86
N ARG A 301 -2.11 2.40 -11.91
CA ARG A 301 -0.87 2.86 -11.29
C ARG A 301 -0.97 2.96 -9.76
N SER A 302 -1.57 1.94 -9.14
CA SER A 302 -1.47 1.78 -7.69
C SER A 302 -0.04 1.50 -7.28
N PRO A 303 0.46 2.09 -6.20
CA PRO A 303 1.72 1.63 -5.63
C PRO A 303 1.67 0.12 -5.37
N LEU A 304 2.62 -0.63 -5.93
CA LEU A 304 2.68 -2.08 -5.72
C LEU A 304 3.36 -2.36 -4.39
N MET A 305 2.59 -2.84 -3.41
CA MET A 305 3.07 -3.24 -2.08
C MET A 305 2.72 -4.70 -1.84
N VAL A 306 3.69 -5.61 -1.94
CA VAL A 306 3.43 -7.03 -1.66
C VAL A 306 3.32 -7.27 -0.16
N GLY A 307 2.32 -8.06 0.27
CA GLY A 307 2.01 -8.26 1.70
C GLY A 307 2.49 -9.60 2.27
N GLY A 308 2.69 -10.62 1.43
CA GLY A 308 3.02 -11.97 1.87
C GLY A 308 4.45 -12.15 2.40
N ASP A 309 4.70 -13.28 3.04
CA ASP A 309 6.03 -13.71 3.49
C ASP A 309 6.88 -14.07 2.26
N LEU A 310 7.87 -13.24 1.95
CA LEU A 310 8.73 -13.41 0.77
C LEU A 310 9.69 -14.60 0.92
N THR A 311 10.07 -14.96 2.14
CA THR A 311 11.02 -16.05 2.42
C THR A 311 10.42 -17.42 2.14
N ALA A 312 9.10 -17.52 2.14
CA ALA A 312 8.33 -18.74 1.84
C ALA A 312 7.66 -18.67 0.45
N GLY A 313 8.12 -17.73 -0.40
CA GLY A 313 7.56 -17.50 -1.73
C GLY A 313 7.75 -18.65 -2.70
N ASP A 314 6.83 -18.79 -3.64
CA ASP A 314 6.84 -19.74 -4.73
C ASP A 314 7.32 -19.10 -6.05
N PRO A 315 7.75 -19.91 -7.06
CA PRO A 315 8.21 -19.40 -8.35
C PRO A 315 7.15 -18.61 -9.12
N TRP A 316 5.86 -18.91 -8.93
CA TRP A 316 4.77 -18.17 -9.58
C TRP A 316 4.68 -16.75 -9.05
N THR A 317 4.61 -16.57 -7.73
CA THR A 317 4.62 -15.26 -7.09
C THR A 317 5.84 -14.44 -7.50
N ALA A 318 7.03 -15.05 -7.49
CA ALA A 318 8.25 -14.40 -7.97
C ALA A 318 8.11 -13.93 -9.43
N SER A 319 7.53 -14.75 -10.32
CA SER A 319 7.34 -14.40 -11.74
C SER A 319 6.39 -13.22 -11.96
N LEU A 320 5.38 -13.05 -11.11
CA LEU A 320 4.49 -11.89 -11.15
C LEU A 320 5.24 -10.60 -10.76
N LEU A 321 6.03 -10.67 -9.67
CA LEU A 321 6.73 -9.53 -9.09
C LEU A 321 7.98 -9.10 -9.89
N THR A 322 8.47 -9.94 -10.81
CA THR A 322 9.68 -9.68 -11.59
C THR A 322 9.43 -9.52 -13.10
N ASN A 323 8.17 -9.47 -13.55
CA ASN A 323 7.87 -9.20 -14.95
C ASN A 323 8.10 -7.72 -15.27
N ALA A 324 9.30 -7.41 -15.78
CA ALA A 324 9.71 -6.04 -16.08
C ALA A 324 8.78 -5.30 -17.06
N GLU A 325 8.11 -6.03 -17.99
CA GLU A 325 7.21 -5.40 -18.95
C GLU A 325 5.88 -4.98 -18.32
N VAL A 326 5.37 -5.75 -17.37
CA VAL A 326 4.18 -5.41 -16.57
C VAL A 326 4.51 -4.28 -15.60
N LEU A 327 5.63 -4.37 -14.88
CA LEU A 327 6.09 -3.31 -13.98
C LEU A 327 6.32 -1.99 -14.71
N ALA A 328 6.77 -2.02 -15.97
CA ALA A 328 6.91 -0.81 -16.79
C ALA A 328 5.55 -0.12 -17.07
N VAL A 329 4.45 -0.87 -17.12
CA VAL A 329 3.11 -0.27 -17.23
C VAL A 329 2.79 0.51 -15.97
N ASP A 330 2.99 -0.06 -14.80
CA ASP A 330 2.80 0.62 -13.51
C ASP A 330 3.69 1.87 -13.39
N GLN A 331 4.98 1.73 -13.64
CA GLN A 331 5.98 2.78 -13.37
C GLN A 331 6.02 3.90 -14.43
N HIS A 332 5.69 3.60 -15.69
CA HIS A 332 5.99 4.49 -16.80
C HIS A 332 4.83 4.76 -17.75
N SER A 333 3.60 4.36 -17.40
CA SER A 333 2.43 4.68 -18.23
C SER A 333 1.81 6.04 -17.85
N THR A 334 1.03 6.58 -18.77
CA THR A 334 0.28 7.84 -18.62
C THR A 334 -1.09 7.74 -19.27
N GLY A 335 -2.03 8.61 -18.85
CA GLY A 335 -3.38 8.64 -19.44
C GLY A 335 -4.17 7.35 -19.21
N ASN A 336 -3.90 6.70 -18.11
CA ASN A 336 -4.51 5.44 -17.69
C ASN A 336 -6.00 5.63 -17.41
N ARG A 337 -6.85 4.85 -18.09
CA ARG A 337 -8.29 4.97 -17.94
C ARG A 337 -9.04 3.70 -18.36
N GLN A 338 -10.16 3.46 -17.74
CA GLN A 338 -11.17 2.52 -18.20
C GLN A 338 -11.89 3.11 -19.43
N VAL A 339 -12.05 2.32 -20.49
CA VAL A 339 -12.66 2.77 -21.75
C VAL A 339 -13.94 2.02 -22.10
N ILE A 340 -14.07 0.76 -21.68
CA ILE A 340 -15.26 -0.05 -21.90
C ILE A 340 -15.64 -0.78 -20.62
N VAL A 341 -16.95 -0.84 -20.36
CA VAL A 341 -17.59 -1.79 -19.45
C VAL A 341 -18.79 -2.34 -20.21
N THR A 342 -18.82 -3.61 -20.48
CA THR A 342 -19.95 -4.27 -21.18
C THR A 342 -20.08 -5.71 -20.67
N GLY A 343 -21.24 -6.03 -20.06
CA GLY A 343 -21.40 -7.30 -19.37
C GLY A 343 -20.31 -7.47 -18.31
N ASN A 344 -19.59 -8.59 -18.40
CA ASN A 344 -18.45 -8.87 -17.53
C ASN A 344 -17.11 -8.35 -18.07
N ALA A 345 -17.10 -7.81 -19.28
CA ALA A 345 -15.87 -7.32 -19.90
C ALA A 345 -15.54 -5.89 -19.46
N VAL A 346 -14.31 -5.68 -19.01
CA VAL A 346 -13.74 -4.37 -18.69
C VAL A 346 -12.48 -4.17 -19.50
N VAL A 347 -12.34 -3.00 -20.14
CA VAL A 347 -11.18 -2.67 -20.95
C VAL A 347 -10.55 -1.36 -20.46
N TRP A 348 -9.23 -1.39 -20.34
CA TRP A 348 -8.42 -0.24 -19.95
C TRP A 348 -7.40 0.10 -21.04
N LEU A 349 -7.14 1.38 -21.21
CA LEU A 349 -6.07 1.92 -22.04
C LEU A 349 -5.14 2.81 -21.23
N ALA A 350 -3.86 2.77 -21.61
CA ALA A 350 -2.84 3.71 -21.16
C ALA A 350 -1.85 3.98 -22.29
N GLN A 351 -0.96 4.94 -22.12
CA GLN A 351 0.11 5.23 -23.05
C GLN A 351 1.47 5.01 -22.39
N PRO A 352 2.48 4.45 -23.08
CA PRO A 352 3.86 4.50 -22.61
C PRO A 352 4.31 5.96 -22.43
N ALA A 353 5.27 6.21 -21.55
CA ALA A 353 5.86 7.55 -21.38
C ALA A 353 6.41 8.13 -22.68
N SER A 354 6.89 7.27 -23.58
CA SER A 354 7.33 7.66 -24.95
C SER A 354 6.18 8.14 -25.85
N ARG A 355 4.92 7.95 -25.45
CA ARG A 355 3.70 8.20 -26.23
C ARG A 355 3.63 7.49 -27.59
N LYS A 356 4.47 6.46 -27.79
CA LYS A 356 4.49 5.64 -29.00
C LYS A 356 3.64 4.38 -28.77
N GLY A 357 2.37 4.44 -29.18
CA GLY A 357 1.45 3.31 -29.02
C GLY A 357 0.64 3.35 -27.72
N TYR A 358 0.18 2.18 -27.31
CA TYR A 358 -0.74 2.01 -26.17
C TYR A 358 -0.42 0.77 -25.36
N TYR A 359 -0.83 0.79 -24.09
CA TYR A 359 -1.07 -0.40 -23.28
C TYR A 359 -2.57 -0.67 -23.28
N LEU A 360 -2.95 -1.92 -23.45
CA LEU A 360 -4.33 -2.40 -23.49
C LEU A 360 -4.48 -3.56 -22.51
N ALA A 361 -5.36 -3.41 -21.52
CA ALA A 361 -5.76 -4.49 -20.66
C ALA A 361 -7.23 -4.86 -20.91
N ILE A 362 -7.51 -6.15 -20.98
CA ILE A 362 -8.86 -6.69 -21.11
C ILE A 362 -9.08 -7.67 -19.98
N PHE A 363 -10.21 -7.54 -19.30
CA PHE A 363 -10.59 -8.30 -18.12
C PHE A 363 -11.95 -8.97 -18.37
N ASN A 364 -12.08 -10.21 -17.91
CA ASN A 364 -13.34 -10.90 -17.71
C ASN A 364 -13.64 -10.96 -16.22
N LEU A 365 -14.67 -10.26 -15.75
CA LEU A 365 -15.07 -10.25 -14.34
C LEU A 365 -16.09 -11.34 -14.00
N GLY A 366 -16.54 -12.11 -14.99
CA GLY A 366 -17.54 -13.17 -14.84
C GLY A 366 -16.94 -14.51 -14.41
N ASP A 367 -17.83 -15.38 -13.91
CA ASP A 367 -17.48 -16.73 -13.42
C ASP A 367 -17.33 -17.78 -14.54
N ALA A 368 -17.57 -17.40 -15.80
CA ALA A 368 -17.44 -18.27 -16.96
C ALA A 368 -16.35 -17.78 -17.91
N THR A 369 -15.79 -18.70 -18.70
CA THR A 369 -14.91 -18.34 -19.80
C THR A 369 -15.66 -17.57 -20.86
N GLU A 370 -15.13 -16.44 -21.31
CA GLU A 370 -15.70 -15.59 -22.36
C GLU A 370 -14.70 -15.36 -23.49
N THR A 371 -15.23 -15.31 -24.73
CA THR A 371 -14.45 -14.86 -25.91
C THR A 371 -14.89 -13.45 -26.26
N LEU A 372 -13.95 -12.51 -26.15
CA LEU A 372 -14.16 -11.08 -26.31
C LEU A 372 -13.44 -10.59 -27.57
N THR A 373 -14.10 -9.74 -28.37
CA THR A 373 -13.53 -9.17 -29.58
C THR A 373 -13.73 -7.66 -29.58
N PHE A 374 -12.64 -6.92 -29.78
CA PHE A 374 -12.64 -5.46 -29.81
C PHE A 374 -11.89 -4.96 -31.07
N PRO A 375 -12.61 -4.44 -32.08
CA PRO A 375 -12.01 -3.62 -33.14
C PRO A 375 -11.37 -2.37 -32.56
N TRP A 376 -10.25 -1.93 -33.09
CA TRP A 376 -9.53 -0.75 -32.59
C TRP A 376 -10.37 0.52 -32.53
N ARG A 377 -11.28 0.69 -33.48
CA ARG A 377 -12.21 1.83 -33.51
C ARG A 377 -13.12 1.91 -32.27
N ASP A 378 -13.50 0.75 -31.73
CA ASP A 378 -14.40 0.68 -30.55
C ASP A 378 -13.66 1.07 -29.27
N LEU A 379 -12.31 1.00 -29.30
CA LEU A 379 -11.42 1.48 -28.26
C LEU A 379 -10.99 2.96 -28.44
N GLY A 380 -11.53 3.65 -29.47
CA GLY A 380 -11.13 5.01 -29.82
C GLY A 380 -9.69 5.13 -30.36
N LEU A 381 -9.15 4.04 -30.92
CA LEU A 381 -7.82 3.99 -31.47
C LEU A 381 -7.84 4.31 -32.95
N ALA A 382 -6.99 5.26 -33.37
CA ALA A 382 -6.82 5.61 -34.78
C ALA A 382 -5.81 4.67 -35.45
N GLY A 383 -6.12 4.26 -36.67
CA GLY A 383 -5.26 3.38 -37.47
C GLY A 383 -5.92 2.03 -37.72
N THR A 384 -5.35 1.30 -38.70
CA THR A 384 -5.90 0.04 -39.18
C THR A 384 -5.17 -1.17 -38.63
N ALA A 385 -3.94 -1.02 -38.14
CA ALA A 385 -3.16 -2.12 -37.56
C ALA A 385 -2.21 -1.64 -36.48
N TYR A 386 -1.95 -2.52 -35.52
CA TYR A 386 -0.93 -2.35 -34.47
C TYR A 386 -0.09 -3.62 -34.37
N LEU A 387 1.20 -3.46 -34.09
CA LEU A 387 2.05 -4.56 -33.63
C LEU A 387 1.74 -4.84 -32.17
N VAL A 388 1.26 -6.03 -31.88
CA VAL A 388 0.79 -6.43 -30.53
C VAL A 388 1.79 -7.34 -29.86
N ARG A 389 2.10 -7.07 -28.60
CA ARG A 389 2.93 -7.91 -27.74
C ARG A 389 2.18 -8.25 -26.44
N ASP A 390 2.07 -9.52 -26.13
CA ASP A 390 1.53 -10.03 -24.87
C ASP A 390 2.60 -9.89 -23.77
N LEU A 391 2.33 -9.03 -22.78
CA LEU A 391 3.31 -8.70 -21.72
C LEU A 391 3.40 -9.79 -20.65
N TRP A 392 2.34 -10.57 -20.45
CA TRP A 392 2.38 -11.71 -19.53
C TRP A 392 3.12 -12.89 -20.13
N LYS A 393 2.94 -13.16 -21.42
CA LYS A 393 3.61 -14.26 -22.13
C LYS A 393 4.96 -13.87 -22.71
N LEU A 394 5.33 -12.57 -22.64
CA LEU A 394 6.55 -12.00 -23.24
C LEU A 394 6.66 -12.36 -24.73
N LYS A 395 5.53 -12.34 -25.45
CA LYS A 395 5.43 -12.86 -26.82
C LYS A 395 4.87 -11.82 -27.78
N ASP A 396 5.58 -11.62 -28.91
CA ASP A 396 5.06 -10.85 -30.04
C ASP A 396 4.00 -11.66 -30.79
N MET A 397 2.84 -11.02 -31.02
CA MET A 397 1.69 -11.62 -31.69
C MET A 397 1.58 -11.18 -33.16
N GLY A 398 2.41 -10.23 -33.59
CA GLY A 398 2.38 -9.68 -34.93
C GLY A 398 1.40 -8.51 -35.11
N PRO A 399 1.16 -8.09 -36.36
CA PRO A 399 0.19 -7.03 -36.68
C PRO A 399 -1.24 -7.55 -36.55
N ALA A 400 -2.10 -6.70 -35.99
CA ALA A 400 -3.54 -6.98 -35.85
C ALA A 400 -4.38 -5.72 -36.12
N ASP A 401 -5.57 -5.88 -36.68
CA ASP A 401 -6.57 -4.83 -36.91
C ASP A 401 -7.69 -4.82 -35.85
N SER A 402 -7.69 -5.82 -35.01
CA SER A 402 -8.60 -6.04 -33.88
C SER A 402 -7.94 -6.96 -32.86
N ILE A 403 -8.53 -7.11 -31.69
CA ILE A 403 -8.12 -8.12 -30.72
C ILE A 403 -9.28 -9.06 -30.41
N THR A 404 -9.02 -10.36 -30.52
CA THR A 404 -9.90 -11.41 -30.01
C THR A 404 -9.17 -12.22 -29.00
N VAL A 405 -9.75 -12.37 -27.81
CA VAL A 405 -9.16 -13.10 -26.69
C VAL A 405 -10.19 -13.94 -25.98
N THR A 406 -9.82 -15.15 -25.61
CA THR A 406 -10.61 -16.02 -24.73
C THR A 406 -10.01 -15.95 -23.32
N LEU A 407 -10.77 -15.45 -22.38
CA LEU A 407 -10.39 -15.27 -20.99
C LEU A 407 -11.14 -16.24 -20.10
N PRO A 408 -10.46 -16.97 -19.22
CA PRO A 408 -11.15 -17.77 -18.20
C PRO A 408 -11.92 -16.86 -17.22
N SER A 409 -12.65 -17.48 -16.29
CA SER A 409 -13.23 -16.79 -15.14
C SER A 409 -12.18 -15.92 -14.46
N HIS A 410 -12.51 -14.66 -14.20
CA HIS A 410 -11.67 -13.64 -13.54
C HIS A 410 -10.31 -13.39 -14.23
N GLY A 411 -10.18 -13.82 -15.48
CA GLY A 411 -8.93 -13.73 -16.23
C GLY A 411 -8.69 -12.37 -16.88
N SER A 412 -7.44 -12.11 -17.21
CA SER A 412 -7.03 -10.89 -17.89
C SER A 412 -5.89 -11.10 -18.87
N VAL A 413 -5.70 -10.14 -19.77
CA VAL A 413 -4.54 -9.98 -20.63
C VAL A 413 -4.04 -8.53 -20.56
N LEU A 414 -2.74 -8.36 -20.82
CA LEU A 414 -2.10 -7.06 -20.89
C LEU A 414 -1.20 -7.01 -22.14
N TYR A 415 -1.47 -6.07 -23.02
CA TYR A 415 -0.76 -5.92 -24.28
C TYR A 415 -0.05 -4.57 -24.36
N ARG A 416 1.10 -4.57 -25.02
CA ARG A 416 1.69 -3.37 -25.62
C ARG A 416 1.38 -3.34 -27.11
N MET A 417 0.92 -2.21 -27.59
CA MET A 417 0.52 -1.99 -28.97
C MET A 417 1.33 -0.84 -29.54
N LEU A 418 2.06 -1.08 -30.62
CA LEU A 418 2.85 -0.09 -31.32
C LEU A 418 2.27 0.15 -32.72
N ARG A 419 2.29 1.41 -33.17
CA ARG A 419 1.98 1.69 -34.58
C ARG A 419 3.10 1.15 -35.44
N PRO A 420 2.79 0.52 -36.59
CA PRO A 420 3.80 0.05 -37.52
C PRO A 420 4.74 1.15 -38.00
#